data_93bdadd77f53f1349e0be1207d7582ed
#
_entry.id   93bdadd77f53f1349e0be1207d7582ed
#
_cell.length_a   1.000
_cell.length_b   1.000
_cell.length_c   1.000
_cell.angle_alpha   90.00
_cell.angle_beta   90.00
_cell.angle_gamma   90.00
#
_symmetry.space_group_name_H-M   'P 1'
#
loop_
_entity.id
_entity.type
_entity.pdbx_description
1 polymer ?
#
loop_
_entity_poly.entity_id
_entity_poly.type
_entity_poly.pdbx_seq_one_letter_code
_entity_poly.pdbx_strand_id
1 'polypeptide(L)'
;MTGYDGYDDVVSSEKRMKILNQKQHVTIKQVANLAGVSQMTVSRVVNKQGLVKETTRLKVQKAIDELNYRPNLNARRLASGKALFIGLVYHNPSPGYLTKILVGGLSACRENGHHLVLEDLGQHMPFEEPKKTAEALARTGLDGVIVTPPLSDVSEFVETLDQLGLPVIRIAARDIKTDKLHVSMDDEAAVTEIVNHIISYGHKDIAFIRGPENHPSTHHRFAGYKCAMKDNGLDVVADYIKGGDFTYKSGLDAALALLNSSKPPTAIYASNDDMAAGAVTAAYMRGLTVPKDLSVAGFDDTEIATNIWPQLTTIRQPISDMSARAVKLLAAQIHGEEDMKSLKAILDFELIERDSIGSPRSL
;
A
#
# COMPACT_ATOMS: atom_id res chain seq x y z
N MET A 1 55.53 -34.27 -4.58
CA MET A 1 56.05 -33.00 -5.07
C MET A 1 54.99 -32.36 -5.93
N THR A 2 54.24 -31.45 -5.42
CA THR A 2 53.57 -30.35 -6.15
C THR A 2 53.09 -29.37 -5.06
N GLY A 3 53.75 -28.21 -5.02
CA GLY A 3 53.44 -27.14 -4.07
C GLY A 3 52.13 -26.46 -4.44
N TYR A 4 51.38 -26.09 -3.44
CA TYR A 4 50.19 -25.24 -3.52
C TYR A 4 50.59 -23.79 -3.32
N ASP A 5 50.54 -23.00 -4.40
CA ASP A 5 50.59 -21.55 -4.38
C ASP A 5 49.23 -21.01 -3.88
N GLY A 6 49.10 -20.73 -2.61
CA GLY A 6 47.88 -20.23 -2.00
C GLY A 6 48.03 -18.90 -1.27
N TYR A 7 49.04 -18.09 -1.57
CA TYR A 7 49.35 -16.84 -0.83
C TYR A 7 49.03 -15.54 -1.58
N ASP A 8 48.82 -15.57 -2.88
CA ASP A 8 48.58 -14.34 -3.67
C ASP A 8 47.09 -13.84 -3.69
N ASP A 9 46.15 -14.71 -3.38
CA ASP A 9 44.71 -14.32 -3.41
C ASP A 9 44.21 -13.56 -2.16
N VAL A 10 44.87 -13.71 -1.02
CA VAL A 10 44.48 -13.04 0.23
C VAL A 10 44.89 -11.56 0.24
N VAL A 11 46.02 -11.24 -0.37
CA VAL A 11 46.52 -9.83 -0.47
C VAL A 11 45.69 -9.01 -1.45
N SER A 12 45.05 -9.65 -2.44
CA SER A 12 44.15 -8.98 -3.41
C SER A 12 42.78 -8.63 -2.82
N SER A 13 42.29 -9.47 -1.89
CA SER A 13 40.99 -9.24 -1.22
C SER A 13 41.05 -8.12 -0.18
N GLU A 14 42.14 -8.02 0.59
CA GLU A 14 42.32 -6.90 1.53
C GLU A 14 42.57 -5.56 0.82
N LYS A 15 43.28 -5.54 -0.31
CA LYS A 15 43.38 -4.33 -1.16
C LYS A 15 42.03 -3.94 -1.78
N ARG A 16 41.22 -4.91 -2.24
CA ARG A 16 39.86 -4.64 -2.73
C ARG A 16 38.93 -4.13 -1.63
N MET A 17 39.05 -4.68 -0.41
CA MET A 17 38.25 -4.22 0.73
C MET A 17 38.67 -2.83 1.21
N LYS A 18 39.98 -2.47 1.16
CA LYS A 18 40.46 -1.10 1.43
C LYS A 18 40.02 -0.10 0.36
N ILE A 19 39.94 -0.50 -0.92
CA ILE A 19 39.43 0.35 -2.01
C ILE A 19 37.89 0.55 -1.92
N LEU A 20 37.14 -0.44 -1.44
CA LEU A 20 35.71 -0.33 -1.19
C LEU A 20 35.39 0.56 0.04
N ASN A 21 36.26 0.61 1.05
CA ASN A 21 36.09 1.45 2.24
C ASN A 21 36.54 2.90 2.06
N GLN A 22 37.17 3.27 0.94
CA GLN A 22 37.58 4.65 0.61
C GLN A 22 36.74 5.28 -0.51
N LYS A 23 35.44 5.02 -0.60
CA LYS A 23 34.56 5.97 -1.26
C LYS A 23 34.37 7.19 -0.36
N GLN A 24 35.37 8.10 -0.37
CA GLN A 24 35.17 9.44 0.18
C GLN A 24 33.98 10.06 -0.54
N HIS A 25 32.87 10.19 0.20
CA HIS A 25 31.72 10.90 -0.32
C HIS A 25 32.12 12.33 -0.62
N VAL A 26 32.08 12.70 -1.91
CA VAL A 26 32.34 14.08 -2.34
C VAL A 26 31.37 14.99 -1.58
N THR A 27 31.91 16.04 -1.00
CA THR A 27 31.15 16.99 -0.18
C THR A 27 30.76 18.23 -0.97
N ILE A 28 29.70 18.92 -0.55
CA ILE A 28 29.29 20.22 -1.13
C ILE A 28 30.44 21.26 -1.10
N LYS A 29 31.34 21.16 -0.11
CA LYS A 29 32.51 22.00 0.03
C LYS A 29 33.51 21.80 -1.12
N GLN A 30 33.71 20.57 -1.56
CA GLN A 30 34.58 20.25 -2.69
C GLN A 30 34.01 20.77 -4.01
N VAL A 31 32.68 20.63 -4.20
CA VAL A 31 32.00 21.22 -5.38
C VAL A 31 32.11 22.75 -5.38
N ALA A 32 31.90 23.38 -4.22
CA ALA A 32 32.02 24.84 -4.07
C ALA A 32 33.41 25.33 -4.42
N ASN A 33 34.47 24.64 -3.93
CA ASN A 33 35.83 24.96 -4.23
C ASN A 33 36.14 24.81 -5.73
N LEU A 34 35.71 23.72 -6.35
CA LEU A 34 35.94 23.48 -7.80
C LEU A 34 35.20 24.49 -8.68
N ALA A 35 33.97 24.84 -8.32
CA ALA A 35 33.16 25.82 -9.06
C ALA A 35 33.56 27.29 -8.77
N GLY A 36 34.40 27.55 -7.76
CA GLY A 36 34.79 28.91 -7.35
C GLY A 36 33.64 29.74 -6.76
N VAL A 37 32.71 29.09 -6.02
CA VAL A 37 31.55 29.73 -5.42
C VAL A 37 31.37 29.34 -3.95
N SER A 38 30.45 30.00 -3.24
CA SER A 38 30.12 29.61 -1.88
C SER A 38 29.29 28.30 -1.83
N GLN A 39 29.38 27.55 -0.70
CA GLN A 39 28.55 26.36 -0.49
C GLN A 39 27.06 26.68 -0.60
N MET A 40 26.64 27.88 -0.17
CA MET A 40 25.25 28.34 -0.29
C MET A 40 24.83 28.49 -1.76
N THR A 41 25.75 28.95 -2.64
CA THR A 41 25.48 29.04 -4.08
C THR A 41 25.31 27.68 -4.72
N VAL A 42 26.17 26.69 -4.34
CA VAL A 42 26.02 25.30 -4.77
C VAL A 42 24.68 24.73 -4.30
N SER A 43 24.33 24.93 -3.02
CA SER A 43 23.04 24.50 -2.46
C SER A 43 21.84 25.06 -3.23
N ARG A 44 21.86 26.36 -3.58
CA ARG A 44 20.79 26.99 -4.36
C ARG A 44 20.66 26.39 -5.77
N VAL A 45 21.78 26.09 -6.43
CA VAL A 45 21.78 25.44 -7.75
C VAL A 45 21.23 24.03 -7.67
N VAL A 46 21.70 23.23 -6.72
CA VAL A 46 21.26 21.84 -6.50
C VAL A 46 19.76 21.75 -6.14
N ASN A 47 19.27 22.67 -5.32
CA ASN A 47 17.87 22.71 -4.88
C ASN A 47 16.96 23.51 -5.80
N LYS A 48 17.46 24.06 -6.92
CA LYS A 48 16.73 24.94 -7.86
C LYS A 48 16.04 26.13 -7.15
N GLN A 49 16.65 26.66 -6.09
CA GLN A 49 16.12 27.75 -5.27
C GLN A 49 16.84 29.05 -5.56
N GLY A 50 16.06 30.16 -5.64
CA GLY A 50 16.58 31.51 -5.78
C GLY A 50 17.13 31.85 -7.17
N LEU A 51 17.40 33.14 -7.37
CA LEU A 51 17.98 33.68 -8.61
C LEU A 51 19.49 33.45 -8.59
N VAL A 52 19.96 32.46 -9.34
CA VAL A 52 21.39 32.24 -9.61
C VAL A 52 21.63 32.56 -11.09
N LYS A 53 22.64 33.40 -11.36
CA LYS A 53 23.03 33.73 -12.74
C LYS A 53 23.36 32.46 -13.53
N GLU A 54 22.93 32.38 -14.78
CA GLU A 54 23.06 31.20 -15.63
C GLU A 54 24.54 30.77 -15.78
N THR A 55 25.44 31.73 -15.91
CA THR A 55 26.90 31.46 -15.97
C THR A 55 27.43 30.78 -14.70
N THR A 56 26.88 31.12 -13.53
CA THR A 56 27.25 30.50 -12.25
C THR A 56 26.61 29.11 -12.14
N ARG A 57 25.38 28.94 -12.60
CA ARG A 57 24.69 27.65 -12.64
C ARG A 57 25.48 26.62 -13.46
N LEU A 58 25.92 27.01 -14.67
CA LEU A 58 26.73 26.16 -15.55
C LEU A 58 28.06 25.74 -14.92
N LYS A 59 28.75 26.66 -14.21
CA LYS A 59 30.00 26.34 -13.49
C LYS A 59 29.77 25.32 -12.39
N VAL A 60 28.72 25.49 -11.61
CA VAL A 60 28.36 24.55 -10.53
C VAL A 60 27.95 23.20 -11.11
N GLN A 61 27.14 23.17 -12.16
CA GLN A 61 26.76 21.92 -12.81
C GLN A 61 27.95 21.15 -13.33
N LYS A 62 28.88 21.82 -14.00
CA LYS A 62 30.13 21.19 -14.48
C LYS A 62 30.93 20.58 -13.32
N ALA A 63 31.07 21.28 -12.19
CA ALA A 63 31.78 20.78 -11.02
C ALA A 63 31.07 19.58 -10.37
N ILE A 64 29.72 19.56 -10.36
CA ILE A 64 28.93 18.43 -9.89
C ILE A 64 29.20 17.19 -10.76
N ASP A 65 29.15 17.35 -12.08
CA ASP A 65 29.35 16.27 -13.05
C ASP A 65 30.80 15.73 -12.99
N GLU A 66 31.79 16.61 -12.92
CA GLU A 66 33.23 16.25 -12.86
C GLU A 66 33.58 15.48 -11.56
N LEU A 67 33.02 15.89 -10.43
CA LEU A 67 33.22 15.24 -9.15
C LEU A 67 32.25 14.05 -8.91
N ASN A 68 31.31 13.79 -9.82
CA ASN A 68 30.22 12.84 -9.61
C ASN A 68 29.54 13.06 -8.23
N TYR A 69 29.36 14.34 -7.88
CA TYR A 69 28.78 14.73 -6.60
C TYR A 69 27.30 14.33 -6.56
N ARG A 70 26.96 13.53 -5.57
CA ARG A 70 25.57 13.23 -5.22
C ARG A 70 25.26 13.89 -3.89
N PRO A 71 24.20 14.71 -3.81
CA PRO A 71 23.79 15.30 -2.54
C PRO A 71 23.56 14.20 -1.51
N ASN A 72 24.23 14.34 -0.36
CA ASN A 72 23.99 13.44 0.77
C ASN A 72 22.59 13.75 1.34
N LEU A 73 21.68 12.78 1.32
CA LEU A 73 20.31 12.91 1.79
C LEU A 73 20.26 13.34 3.27
N ASN A 74 21.17 12.81 4.11
CA ASN A 74 21.29 13.21 5.51
C ASN A 74 21.79 14.66 5.69
N ALA A 75 22.71 15.12 4.83
CA ALA A 75 23.16 16.50 4.82
C ALA A 75 22.07 17.47 4.31
N ARG A 76 21.20 17.00 3.41
CA ARG A 76 20.05 17.75 2.92
C ARG A 76 18.99 17.89 4.00
N ARG A 77 18.76 16.86 4.81
CA ARG A 77 17.90 16.89 6.02
C ARG A 77 18.36 17.96 7.00
N LEU A 78 19.67 18.01 7.29
CA LEU A 78 20.27 19.02 8.18
C LEU A 78 20.22 20.45 7.61
N ALA A 79 20.30 20.61 6.29
CA ALA A 79 20.36 21.92 5.65
C ALA A 79 18.98 22.53 5.34
N SER A 80 17.95 21.71 5.08
CA SER A 80 16.60 22.18 4.69
C SER A 80 15.57 22.13 5.82
N GLY A 81 15.80 21.32 6.85
CA GLY A 81 14.85 21.10 7.97
C GLY A 81 13.46 20.56 7.54
N LYS A 82 13.27 20.24 6.24
CA LYS A 82 11.95 19.93 5.67
C LYS A 82 11.80 18.50 5.12
N ALA A 83 12.91 17.79 4.85
CA ALA A 83 12.83 16.42 4.32
C ALA A 83 12.49 15.43 5.45
N LEU A 84 11.41 14.68 5.31
CA LEU A 84 10.94 13.71 6.28
C LEU A 84 11.27 12.29 5.84
N PHE A 85 11.57 11.41 6.82
CA PHE A 85 11.59 9.97 6.66
C PHE A 85 10.28 9.40 7.20
N ILE A 86 9.40 9.00 6.28
CA ILE A 86 8.05 8.53 6.57
C ILE A 86 8.06 7.01 6.51
N GLY A 87 7.73 6.35 7.62
CA GLY A 87 7.54 4.91 7.67
C GLY A 87 6.18 4.52 7.08
N LEU A 88 6.16 3.52 6.20
CA LEU A 88 4.95 2.83 5.82
C LEU A 88 4.95 1.46 6.50
N VAL A 89 4.08 1.31 7.49
CA VAL A 89 3.91 0.06 8.23
C VAL A 89 2.86 -0.77 7.52
N TYR A 90 3.28 -1.92 7.01
CA TYR A 90 2.48 -2.75 6.12
C TYR A 90 2.37 -4.19 6.60
N HIS A 91 1.15 -4.73 6.53
CA HIS A 91 0.86 -6.13 6.85
C HIS A 91 -0.39 -6.60 6.08
N ASN A 92 -0.25 -6.89 4.79
CA ASN A 92 -1.34 -7.39 3.96
C ASN A 92 -0.77 -8.39 2.93
N PRO A 93 -1.36 -9.58 2.75
CA PRO A 93 -0.83 -10.60 1.85
C PRO A 93 -1.05 -10.32 0.36
N SER A 94 -1.86 -9.31 -0.01
CA SER A 94 -2.12 -8.96 -1.42
C SER A 94 -0.97 -8.15 -2.03
N PRO A 95 -0.18 -8.71 -2.99
CA PRO A 95 0.89 -7.97 -3.65
C PRO A 95 0.39 -6.78 -4.47
N GLY A 96 -0.80 -6.91 -5.08
CA GLY A 96 -1.40 -5.84 -5.87
C GLY A 96 -1.76 -4.62 -5.02
N TYR A 97 -2.34 -4.84 -3.84
CA TYR A 97 -2.61 -3.78 -2.88
C TYR A 97 -1.32 -3.09 -2.41
N LEU A 98 -0.28 -3.87 -2.04
CA LEU A 98 1.02 -3.33 -1.64
C LEU A 98 1.64 -2.47 -2.74
N THR A 99 1.62 -2.94 -3.98
CA THR A 99 2.17 -2.21 -5.12
C THR A 99 1.51 -0.83 -5.26
N LYS A 100 0.18 -0.77 -5.21
CA LYS A 100 -0.56 0.49 -5.35
C LYS A 100 -0.26 1.46 -4.19
N ILE A 101 -0.22 0.96 -2.96
CA ILE A 101 0.05 1.81 -1.78
C ILE A 101 1.47 2.37 -1.81
N LEU A 102 2.45 1.56 -2.23
CA LEU A 102 3.84 1.98 -2.40
C LEU A 102 3.99 3.04 -3.51
N VAL A 103 3.37 2.83 -4.67
CA VAL A 103 3.45 3.78 -5.80
C VAL A 103 2.90 5.14 -5.39
N GLY A 104 1.72 5.19 -4.74
CA GLY A 104 1.13 6.44 -4.26
C GLY A 104 2.01 7.16 -3.24
N GLY A 105 2.47 6.44 -2.21
CA GLY A 105 3.32 6.98 -1.15
C GLY A 105 4.69 7.46 -1.67
N LEU A 106 5.35 6.67 -2.54
CA LEU A 106 6.63 7.03 -3.14
C LEU A 106 6.52 8.28 -4.04
N SER A 107 5.44 8.37 -4.84
CA SER A 107 5.20 9.53 -5.70
C SER A 107 5.02 10.79 -4.85
N ALA A 108 4.17 10.74 -3.84
CA ALA A 108 3.91 11.87 -2.95
C ALA A 108 5.17 12.28 -2.15
N CYS A 109 5.93 11.32 -1.64
CA CYS A 109 7.20 11.59 -0.96
C CYS A 109 8.19 12.27 -1.91
N ARG A 110 8.32 11.78 -3.15
CA ARG A 110 9.24 12.35 -4.16
C ARG A 110 8.86 13.78 -4.53
N GLU A 111 7.57 14.07 -4.74
CA GLU A 111 7.06 15.40 -5.08
C GLU A 111 7.36 16.42 -3.98
N ASN A 112 7.28 16.01 -2.71
CA ASN A 112 7.45 16.88 -1.56
C ASN A 112 8.86 16.82 -0.94
N GLY A 113 9.78 16.07 -1.54
CA GLY A 113 11.17 15.96 -1.06
C GLY A 113 11.34 15.11 0.19
N HIS A 114 10.38 14.23 0.49
CA HIS A 114 10.41 13.27 1.60
C HIS A 114 10.94 11.90 1.15
N HIS A 115 11.11 10.98 2.08
CA HIS A 115 11.55 9.60 1.84
C HIS A 115 10.55 8.64 2.46
N LEU A 116 10.10 7.65 1.67
CA LEU A 116 9.29 6.55 2.17
C LEU A 116 10.21 5.39 2.58
N VAL A 117 10.01 4.89 3.78
CA VAL A 117 10.69 3.71 4.33
C VAL A 117 9.63 2.63 4.55
N LEU A 118 9.80 1.47 3.93
CA LEU A 118 8.89 0.35 4.17
C LEU A 118 9.33 -0.38 5.43
N GLU A 119 8.43 -0.45 6.40
CA GLU A 119 8.63 -1.17 7.66
C GLU A 119 7.79 -2.46 7.61
N ASP A 120 8.47 -3.59 7.40
CA ASP A 120 7.88 -4.92 7.50
C ASP A 120 8.04 -5.43 8.93
N LEU A 121 6.94 -5.48 9.68
CA LEU A 121 6.95 -5.92 11.07
C LEU A 121 6.88 -7.45 11.22
N GLY A 122 6.99 -8.20 10.09
CA GLY A 122 6.94 -9.66 10.08
C GLY A 122 5.53 -10.25 10.36
N GLN A 123 5.41 -11.58 10.21
CA GLN A 123 4.09 -12.23 10.29
C GLN A 123 3.58 -12.45 11.74
N HIS A 124 4.43 -12.42 12.76
CA HIS A 124 4.08 -12.90 14.11
C HIS A 124 4.14 -11.87 15.24
N MET A 125 4.85 -10.75 15.06
CA MET A 125 5.15 -9.84 16.18
C MET A 125 4.12 -8.74 16.47
N PRO A 126 3.44 -8.12 15.47
CA PRO A 126 2.67 -6.89 15.72
C PRO A 126 1.43 -7.07 16.59
N PHE A 127 0.84 -8.25 16.57
CA PHE A 127 -0.45 -8.51 17.24
C PHE A 127 -0.28 -9.11 18.64
N GLU A 128 0.82 -9.85 18.88
CA GLU A 128 1.09 -10.47 20.19
C GLU A 128 1.65 -9.45 21.18
N GLU A 129 2.48 -8.50 20.71
CA GLU A 129 3.12 -7.49 21.54
C GLU A 129 3.05 -6.09 20.89
N PRO A 130 1.83 -5.51 20.71
CA PRO A 130 1.65 -4.24 19.98
C PRO A 130 2.48 -3.10 20.55
N LYS A 131 2.55 -3.02 21.86
CA LYS A 131 3.33 -2.01 22.59
C LYS A 131 4.82 -2.10 22.28
N LYS A 132 5.42 -3.29 22.40
CA LYS A 132 6.84 -3.49 22.12
C LYS A 132 7.17 -3.18 20.65
N THR A 133 6.28 -3.55 19.75
CA THR A 133 6.43 -3.25 18.33
C THR A 133 6.42 -1.74 18.08
N ALA A 134 5.49 -1.02 18.69
CA ALA A 134 5.43 0.45 18.62
C ALA A 134 6.70 1.10 19.22
N GLU A 135 7.16 0.62 20.39
CA GLU A 135 8.39 1.10 21.00
C GLU A 135 9.64 0.87 20.13
N ALA A 136 9.72 -0.28 19.45
CA ALA A 136 10.81 -0.58 18.53
C ALA A 136 10.77 0.36 17.31
N LEU A 137 9.58 0.56 16.73
CA LEU A 137 9.38 1.46 15.60
C LEU A 137 9.72 2.92 15.94
N ALA A 138 9.34 3.40 17.12
CA ALA A 138 9.67 4.76 17.58
C ALA A 138 11.18 5.01 17.71
N ARG A 139 12.01 3.97 17.79
CA ARG A 139 13.48 4.08 17.89
C ARG A 139 14.19 4.08 16.53
N THR A 140 13.48 3.87 15.43
CA THR A 140 14.09 3.80 14.08
C THR A 140 14.56 5.15 13.55
N GLY A 141 14.15 6.26 14.19
CA GLY A 141 14.47 7.62 13.75
C GLY A 141 13.63 8.12 12.58
N LEU A 142 12.46 7.50 12.34
CA LEU A 142 11.43 8.01 11.45
C LEU A 142 10.81 9.29 12.02
N ASP A 143 10.40 10.20 11.15
CA ASP A 143 9.74 11.45 11.55
C ASP A 143 8.23 11.26 11.78
N GLY A 144 7.64 10.21 11.24
CA GLY A 144 6.26 9.78 11.43
C GLY A 144 5.96 8.53 10.63
N VAL A 145 4.79 7.94 10.85
CA VAL A 145 4.42 6.66 10.23
C VAL A 145 3.00 6.69 9.63
N ILE A 146 2.85 5.97 8.54
CA ILE A 146 1.57 5.62 7.92
C ILE A 146 1.31 4.17 8.24
N VAL A 147 0.18 3.87 8.88
CA VAL A 147 -0.17 2.52 9.32
C VAL A 147 -1.35 2.01 8.53
N THR A 148 -1.19 0.82 7.94
CA THR A 148 -2.23 0.14 7.16
C THR A 148 -2.95 -0.93 7.98
N PRO A 149 -4.16 -1.37 7.55
CA PRO A 149 -4.83 -2.48 8.19
C PRO A 149 -3.98 -3.79 8.19
N PRO A 150 -4.15 -4.64 9.20
CA PRO A 150 -5.06 -4.48 10.35
C PRO A 150 -4.49 -3.68 11.51
N LEU A 151 -3.21 -3.25 11.46
CA LEU A 151 -2.53 -2.51 12.52
C LEU A 151 -3.12 -1.11 12.77
N SER A 152 -3.71 -0.50 11.73
CA SER A 152 -4.41 0.80 11.86
C SER A 152 -5.51 0.82 12.94
N ASP A 153 -6.02 -0.34 13.34
CA ASP A 153 -7.07 -0.50 14.35
C ASP A 153 -6.62 -1.19 15.64
N VAL A 154 -5.35 -1.48 15.78
CA VAL A 154 -4.78 -1.94 17.05
C VAL A 154 -4.55 -0.73 17.94
N SER A 155 -5.53 -0.41 18.81
CA SER A 155 -5.52 0.80 19.65
C SER A 155 -4.24 0.92 20.46
N GLU A 156 -3.80 -0.16 21.11
CA GLU A 156 -2.57 -0.16 21.92
C GLU A 156 -1.33 0.22 21.09
N PHE A 157 -1.23 -0.25 19.84
CA PHE A 157 -0.13 0.10 18.94
C PHE A 157 -0.14 1.59 18.59
N VAL A 158 -1.29 2.10 18.12
CA VAL A 158 -1.44 3.50 17.70
C VAL A 158 -1.27 4.46 18.87
N GLU A 159 -1.88 4.15 20.02
CA GLU A 159 -1.76 4.97 21.24
C GLU A 159 -0.33 5.00 21.79
N THR A 160 0.38 3.88 21.73
CA THR A 160 1.80 3.85 22.15
C THR A 160 2.66 4.73 21.27
N LEU A 161 2.47 4.72 19.94
CA LEU A 161 3.21 5.60 19.03
C LEU A 161 2.92 7.08 19.34
N ASP A 162 1.66 7.45 19.56
CA ASP A 162 1.27 8.82 19.97
C ASP A 162 1.94 9.23 21.28
N GLN A 163 1.91 8.37 22.31
CA GLN A 163 2.54 8.62 23.61
C GLN A 163 4.06 8.82 23.52
N LEU A 164 4.68 8.14 22.56
CA LEU A 164 6.12 8.26 22.27
C LEU A 164 6.44 9.47 21.37
N GLY A 165 5.43 10.22 20.95
CA GLY A 165 5.59 11.42 20.13
C GLY A 165 5.91 11.14 18.67
N LEU A 166 5.63 9.92 18.16
CA LEU A 166 5.77 9.59 16.75
C LEU A 166 4.42 9.79 16.03
N PRO A 167 4.28 10.82 15.17
CA PRO A 167 3.05 11.11 14.45
C PRO A 167 2.56 9.95 13.61
N VAL A 168 1.25 9.67 13.61
CA VAL A 168 0.63 8.54 12.95
C VAL A 168 -0.53 8.98 12.06
N ILE A 169 -0.54 8.52 10.80
CA ILE A 169 -1.73 8.56 9.93
C ILE A 169 -2.19 7.13 9.67
N ARG A 170 -3.47 6.87 9.85
CA ARG A 170 -4.07 5.55 9.62
C ARG A 170 -4.72 5.50 8.23
N ILE A 171 -4.50 4.42 7.49
CA ILE A 171 -5.21 4.12 6.24
C ILE A 171 -6.27 3.08 6.52
N ALA A 172 -7.48 3.28 5.98
CA ALA A 172 -8.63 2.37 6.02
C ALA A 172 -8.97 1.88 7.45
N ALA A 173 -8.86 2.76 8.45
CA ALA A 173 -9.20 2.47 9.83
C ALA A 173 -10.72 2.31 10.01
N ARG A 174 -11.13 1.41 10.91
CA ARG A 174 -12.54 1.11 11.20
C ARG A 174 -13.28 2.25 11.89
N ASP A 175 -12.64 2.86 12.89
CA ASP A 175 -13.27 3.89 13.68
C ASP A 175 -12.92 5.29 13.17
N ILE A 176 -13.82 5.84 12.37
CA ILE A 176 -13.73 7.19 11.79
C ILE A 176 -14.13 8.27 12.81
N LYS A 177 -14.72 7.88 13.96
CA LYS A 177 -15.21 8.82 14.98
C LYS A 177 -14.15 9.27 15.98
N THR A 178 -12.91 8.76 15.84
CA THR A 178 -11.80 9.20 16.68
C THR A 178 -11.23 10.52 16.16
N ASP A 179 -10.71 11.37 17.03
CA ASP A 179 -10.00 12.62 16.68
C ASP A 179 -8.65 12.35 15.95
N LYS A 180 -8.32 11.06 15.70
CA LYS A 180 -7.07 10.66 15.05
C LYS A 180 -7.18 10.78 13.54
N LEU A 181 -6.15 11.34 12.91
CA LEU A 181 -6.09 11.51 11.47
C LEU A 181 -6.07 10.15 10.76
N HIS A 182 -6.92 10.02 9.75
CA HIS A 182 -7.03 8.83 8.93
C HIS A 182 -7.38 9.18 7.49
N VAL A 183 -7.12 8.26 6.58
CA VAL A 183 -7.58 8.30 5.18
C VAL A 183 -8.32 7.00 4.90
N SER A 184 -9.54 7.08 4.36
CA SER A 184 -10.39 5.93 4.09
C SER A 184 -11.27 6.14 2.85
N MET A 185 -12.02 5.14 2.48
CA MET A 185 -13.17 5.21 1.59
C MET A 185 -14.39 4.58 2.29
N ASP A 186 -15.55 4.67 1.68
CA ASP A 186 -16.75 4.02 2.19
C ASP A 186 -16.85 2.58 1.63
N ASP A 187 -16.25 1.62 2.35
CA ASP A 187 -16.30 0.20 1.99
C ASP A 187 -17.73 -0.38 1.99
N GLU A 188 -18.60 0.10 2.90
CA GLU A 188 -19.98 -0.38 2.98
C GLU A 188 -20.78 0.05 1.76
N ALA A 189 -20.71 1.33 1.38
CA ALA A 189 -21.34 1.83 0.17
C ALA A 189 -20.80 1.16 -1.09
N ALA A 190 -19.49 0.97 -1.18
CA ALA A 190 -18.83 0.32 -2.32
C ALA A 190 -19.30 -1.12 -2.52
N VAL A 191 -19.43 -1.89 -1.42
CA VAL A 191 -19.91 -3.27 -1.51
C VAL A 191 -21.42 -3.31 -1.77
N THR A 192 -22.17 -2.39 -1.21
CA THR A 192 -23.60 -2.25 -1.53
C THR A 192 -23.80 -2.04 -3.03
N GLU A 193 -22.96 -1.21 -3.66
CA GLU A 193 -23.03 -0.93 -5.10
C GLU A 193 -22.70 -2.16 -5.95
N ILE A 194 -21.58 -2.86 -5.70
CA ILE A 194 -21.20 -4.02 -6.52
C ILE A 194 -22.17 -5.21 -6.34
N VAL A 195 -22.71 -5.42 -5.13
CA VAL A 195 -23.69 -6.48 -4.88
C VAL A 195 -25.03 -6.15 -5.54
N ASN A 196 -25.46 -4.88 -5.50
CA ASN A 196 -26.65 -4.42 -6.26
C ASN A 196 -26.44 -4.61 -7.77
N HIS A 197 -25.23 -4.37 -8.27
CA HIS A 197 -24.91 -4.64 -9.67
C HIS A 197 -25.06 -6.14 -10.00
N ILE A 198 -24.56 -7.05 -9.16
CA ILE A 198 -24.78 -8.49 -9.33
C ILE A 198 -26.29 -8.84 -9.32
N ILE A 199 -27.04 -8.26 -8.40
CA ILE A 199 -28.51 -8.47 -8.29
C ILE A 199 -29.26 -7.96 -9.53
N SER A 200 -28.81 -6.85 -10.14
CA SER A 200 -29.42 -6.27 -11.34
C SER A 200 -29.39 -7.21 -12.56
N TYR A 201 -28.43 -8.17 -12.58
CA TYR A 201 -28.37 -9.24 -13.57
C TYR A 201 -29.35 -10.39 -13.29
N GLY A 202 -30.06 -10.36 -12.16
CA GLY A 202 -31.08 -11.35 -11.78
C GLY A 202 -30.58 -12.41 -10.78
N HIS A 203 -29.37 -12.29 -10.25
CA HIS A 203 -28.87 -13.19 -9.23
C HIS A 203 -29.59 -13.03 -7.90
N LYS A 204 -29.93 -14.18 -7.27
CA LYS A 204 -30.52 -14.25 -5.93
C LYS A 204 -29.69 -15.10 -4.97
N ASP A 205 -29.05 -16.13 -5.49
CA ASP A 205 -28.15 -17.02 -4.76
C ASP A 205 -26.71 -16.51 -4.90
N ILE A 206 -26.35 -15.53 -4.06
CA ILE A 206 -25.06 -14.82 -4.11
C ILE A 206 -24.25 -15.23 -2.90
N ALA A 207 -23.06 -15.80 -3.09
CA ALA A 207 -22.15 -16.10 -2.01
C ALA A 207 -21.13 -14.98 -1.79
N PHE A 208 -20.60 -14.90 -0.58
CA PHE A 208 -19.60 -13.94 -0.19
C PHE A 208 -18.36 -14.61 0.43
N ILE A 209 -17.19 -14.38 -0.15
CA ILE A 209 -15.91 -14.79 0.41
C ILE A 209 -15.33 -13.58 1.17
N ARG A 210 -15.39 -13.66 2.51
CA ARG A 210 -14.93 -12.62 3.42
C ARG A 210 -13.40 -12.57 3.52
N GLY A 211 -12.85 -11.44 3.94
CA GLY A 211 -11.47 -11.34 4.41
C GLY A 211 -11.29 -11.88 5.85
N PRO A 212 -10.07 -11.76 6.42
CA PRO A 212 -9.78 -12.17 7.79
C PRO A 212 -10.64 -11.42 8.82
N GLU A 213 -11.01 -12.10 9.89
CA GLU A 213 -11.86 -11.56 10.97
C GLU A 213 -11.22 -10.34 11.68
N ASN A 214 -9.90 -10.33 11.81
CA ASN A 214 -9.15 -9.24 12.45
C ASN A 214 -8.91 -8.04 11.54
N HIS A 215 -9.42 -8.07 10.29
CA HIS A 215 -9.23 -6.98 9.35
C HIS A 215 -10.48 -6.08 9.29
N PRO A 216 -10.36 -4.77 9.55
CA PRO A 216 -11.51 -3.85 9.65
C PRO A 216 -12.42 -3.84 8.44
N SER A 217 -11.84 -3.78 7.23
CA SER A 217 -12.59 -3.77 5.98
C SER A 217 -13.49 -5.00 5.79
N THR A 218 -13.14 -6.15 6.42
CA THR A 218 -13.97 -7.36 6.38
C THR A 218 -15.36 -7.11 6.96
N HIS A 219 -15.44 -6.36 8.06
CA HIS A 219 -16.72 -6.05 8.71
C HIS A 219 -17.55 -5.05 7.91
N HIS A 220 -16.91 -3.99 7.37
CA HIS A 220 -17.60 -3.00 6.52
C HIS A 220 -18.09 -3.61 5.22
N ARG A 221 -17.26 -4.41 4.54
CA ARG A 221 -17.65 -5.13 3.32
C ARG A 221 -18.77 -6.11 3.57
N PHE A 222 -18.76 -6.81 4.71
CA PHE A 222 -19.87 -7.67 5.08
C PHE A 222 -21.16 -6.90 5.43
N ALA A 223 -21.04 -5.71 6.02
CA ALA A 223 -22.20 -4.84 6.25
C ALA A 223 -22.84 -4.41 4.91
N GLY A 224 -22.04 -3.96 3.94
CA GLY A 224 -22.51 -3.59 2.61
C GLY A 224 -23.18 -4.76 1.87
N TYR A 225 -22.57 -5.96 1.92
CA TYR A 225 -23.21 -7.16 1.36
C TYR A 225 -24.59 -7.41 1.98
N LYS A 226 -24.71 -7.37 3.31
CA LYS A 226 -25.98 -7.57 4.02
C LYS A 226 -27.00 -6.46 3.68
N CYS A 227 -26.53 -5.23 3.57
CA CYS A 227 -27.38 -4.09 3.19
C CYS A 227 -28.01 -4.33 1.81
N ALA A 228 -27.17 -4.60 0.80
CA ALA A 228 -27.66 -4.87 -0.57
C ALA A 228 -28.63 -6.05 -0.64
N MET A 229 -28.33 -7.18 0.01
CA MET A 229 -29.22 -8.34 0.05
C MET A 229 -30.57 -7.98 0.68
N LYS A 230 -30.58 -7.32 1.82
CA LYS A 230 -31.79 -6.90 2.55
C LYS A 230 -32.64 -5.92 1.72
N ASP A 231 -32.02 -4.91 1.12
CA ASP A 231 -32.70 -3.86 0.38
C ASP A 231 -33.43 -4.41 -0.87
N ASN A 232 -32.90 -5.55 -1.38
CA ASN A 232 -33.54 -6.29 -2.50
C ASN A 232 -34.42 -7.46 -2.05
N GLY A 233 -34.73 -7.59 -0.76
CA GLY A 233 -35.58 -8.64 -0.23
C GLY A 233 -35.00 -10.04 -0.35
N LEU A 234 -33.68 -10.17 -0.37
CA LEU A 234 -32.92 -11.43 -0.47
C LEU A 234 -32.37 -11.85 0.91
N ASP A 235 -32.39 -13.15 1.17
CA ASP A 235 -31.88 -13.73 2.40
C ASP A 235 -30.35 -13.87 2.35
N VAL A 236 -29.69 -13.58 3.48
CA VAL A 236 -28.27 -13.91 3.69
C VAL A 236 -28.18 -15.37 4.16
N VAL A 237 -27.82 -16.26 3.26
CA VAL A 237 -27.69 -17.70 3.55
C VAL A 237 -26.34 -17.95 4.23
N ALA A 238 -26.36 -18.51 5.46
CA ALA A 238 -25.13 -18.74 6.24
C ALA A 238 -24.11 -19.63 5.49
N ASP A 239 -24.59 -20.66 4.78
CA ASP A 239 -23.71 -21.56 4.00
C ASP A 239 -23.01 -20.87 2.84
N TYR A 240 -23.50 -19.72 2.36
CA TYR A 240 -22.89 -18.92 1.31
C TYR A 240 -21.83 -17.96 1.83
N ILE A 241 -21.62 -17.88 3.14
CA ILE A 241 -20.56 -17.04 3.72
C ILE A 241 -19.34 -17.90 4.03
N LYS A 242 -18.23 -17.63 3.37
CA LYS A 242 -16.95 -18.34 3.59
C LYS A 242 -15.86 -17.35 4.01
N GLY A 243 -14.97 -17.82 4.87
CA GLY A 243 -13.77 -17.07 5.27
C GLY A 243 -12.66 -17.21 4.23
N GLY A 244 -11.89 -16.15 4.07
CA GLY A 244 -10.64 -16.10 3.33
C GLY A 244 -9.62 -15.24 4.08
N ASP A 245 -8.43 -15.09 3.49
CA ASP A 245 -7.32 -14.36 4.08
C ASP A 245 -6.67 -13.35 3.09
N PHE A 246 -7.45 -12.93 2.08
CA PHE A 246 -7.03 -12.09 0.97
C PHE A 246 -6.03 -12.73 -0.01
N THR A 247 -5.70 -14.02 0.15
CA THR A 247 -4.86 -14.73 -0.81
C THR A 247 -5.69 -15.40 -1.89
N TYR A 248 -5.11 -15.56 -3.07
CA TYR A 248 -5.66 -16.36 -4.16
C TYR A 248 -6.05 -17.77 -3.69
N LYS A 249 -5.19 -18.41 -2.88
CA LYS A 249 -5.40 -19.78 -2.39
C LYS A 249 -6.65 -19.88 -1.52
N SER A 250 -6.86 -18.96 -0.60
CA SER A 250 -8.05 -18.97 0.25
C SER A 250 -9.34 -18.73 -0.55
N GLY A 251 -9.27 -17.88 -1.58
CA GLY A 251 -10.38 -17.67 -2.51
C GLY A 251 -10.73 -18.95 -3.30
N LEU A 252 -9.72 -19.64 -3.80
CA LEU A 252 -9.88 -20.93 -4.48
C LEU A 252 -10.55 -21.98 -3.58
N ASP A 253 -10.03 -22.16 -2.36
CA ASP A 253 -10.55 -23.17 -1.43
C ASP A 253 -11.98 -22.86 -0.99
N ALA A 254 -12.28 -21.59 -0.68
CA ALA A 254 -13.61 -21.13 -0.33
C ALA A 254 -14.63 -21.35 -1.47
N ALA A 255 -14.23 -20.98 -2.71
CA ALA A 255 -15.10 -21.17 -3.88
C ALA A 255 -15.33 -22.64 -4.19
N LEU A 256 -14.33 -23.52 -4.08
CA LEU A 256 -14.51 -24.97 -4.23
C LEU A 256 -15.50 -25.52 -3.20
N ALA A 257 -15.45 -25.05 -1.94
CA ALA A 257 -16.41 -25.44 -0.92
C ALA A 257 -17.83 -24.97 -1.25
N LEU A 258 -18.01 -23.75 -1.75
CA LEU A 258 -19.29 -23.21 -2.20
C LEU A 258 -19.86 -24.00 -3.38
N LEU A 259 -19.04 -24.31 -4.38
CA LEU A 259 -19.47 -25.02 -5.57
C LEU A 259 -19.74 -26.51 -5.32
N ASN A 260 -19.25 -27.08 -4.22
CA ASN A 260 -19.53 -28.46 -3.78
C ASN A 260 -20.78 -28.56 -2.89
N SER A 261 -21.42 -27.46 -2.53
CA SER A 261 -22.63 -27.49 -1.70
C SER A 261 -23.81 -28.13 -2.45
N SER A 262 -24.83 -28.57 -1.71
CA SER A 262 -26.06 -29.14 -2.29
C SER A 262 -26.83 -28.14 -3.15
N LYS A 263 -26.71 -26.84 -2.86
CA LYS A 263 -27.25 -25.73 -3.65
C LYS A 263 -26.12 -24.73 -3.92
N PRO A 264 -25.36 -24.88 -5.03
CA PRO A 264 -24.29 -23.95 -5.35
C PRO A 264 -24.83 -22.55 -5.67
N PRO A 265 -24.11 -21.48 -5.29
CA PRO A 265 -24.49 -20.12 -5.65
C PRO A 265 -24.41 -19.89 -7.17
N THR A 266 -25.14 -18.89 -7.67
CA THR A 266 -25.04 -18.45 -9.07
C THR A 266 -24.06 -17.29 -9.26
N ALA A 267 -23.68 -16.62 -8.16
CA ALA A 267 -22.66 -15.60 -8.16
C ALA A 267 -21.80 -15.66 -6.89
N ILE A 268 -20.55 -15.29 -6.99
CA ILE A 268 -19.61 -15.14 -5.87
C ILE A 268 -19.08 -13.72 -5.88
N TYR A 269 -19.28 -12.99 -4.79
CA TYR A 269 -18.55 -11.78 -4.48
C TYR A 269 -17.40 -12.12 -3.53
N ALA A 270 -16.17 -11.72 -3.87
CA ALA A 270 -14.99 -11.89 -3.03
C ALA A 270 -14.46 -10.55 -2.52
N SER A 271 -13.99 -10.52 -1.27
CA SER A 271 -13.53 -9.29 -0.61
C SER A 271 -12.26 -8.68 -1.22
N ASN A 272 -11.59 -9.35 -2.15
CA ASN A 272 -10.55 -8.76 -2.99
C ASN A 272 -10.39 -9.52 -4.32
N ASP A 273 -9.61 -8.96 -5.24
CA ASP A 273 -9.41 -9.52 -6.58
C ASP A 273 -8.59 -10.82 -6.56
N ASP A 274 -7.64 -10.97 -5.64
CA ASP A 274 -6.86 -12.21 -5.51
C ASP A 274 -7.79 -13.40 -5.18
N MET A 275 -8.71 -13.24 -4.22
CA MET A 275 -9.69 -14.27 -3.90
C MET A 275 -10.70 -14.47 -5.04
N ALA A 276 -11.11 -13.39 -5.73
CA ALA A 276 -11.99 -13.49 -6.89
C ALA A 276 -11.34 -14.29 -8.03
N ALA A 277 -10.06 -14.07 -8.30
CA ALA A 277 -9.29 -14.86 -9.26
C ALA A 277 -9.21 -16.34 -8.87
N GLY A 278 -9.07 -16.62 -7.56
CA GLY A 278 -9.18 -17.98 -7.02
C GLY A 278 -10.54 -18.60 -7.29
N ALA A 279 -11.64 -17.82 -7.14
CA ALA A 279 -12.99 -18.28 -7.41
C ALA A 279 -13.23 -18.57 -8.90
N VAL A 280 -12.69 -17.75 -9.80
CA VAL A 280 -12.71 -18.02 -11.25
C VAL A 280 -12.02 -19.35 -11.56
N THR A 281 -10.87 -19.61 -10.96
CA THR A 281 -10.15 -20.88 -11.14
C THR A 281 -10.94 -22.06 -10.59
N ALA A 282 -11.60 -21.91 -9.41
CA ALA A 282 -12.48 -22.94 -8.85
C ALA A 282 -13.61 -23.32 -9.83
N ALA A 283 -14.22 -22.31 -10.47
CA ALA A 283 -15.25 -22.53 -11.48
C ALA A 283 -14.71 -23.40 -12.63
N TYR A 284 -13.58 -23.05 -13.23
CA TYR A 284 -12.96 -23.83 -14.31
C TYR A 284 -12.57 -25.23 -13.88
N MET A 285 -12.05 -25.44 -12.68
CA MET A 285 -11.76 -26.76 -12.12
C MET A 285 -13.00 -27.65 -11.99
N ARG A 286 -14.19 -27.04 -11.93
CA ARG A 286 -15.49 -27.72 -11.92
C ARG A 286 -16.17 -27.81 -13.30
N GLY A 287 -15.49 -27.40 -14.35
CA GLY A 287 -16.04 -27.38 -15.70
C GLY A 287 -17.08 -26.29 -15.93
N LEU A 288 -17.16 -25.29 -15.02
CA LEU A 288 -18.05 -24.14 -15.14
C LEU A 288 -17.36 -23.00 -15.88
N THR A 289 -18.14 -22.23 -16.62
CA THR A 289 -17.67 -21.05 -17.37
C THR A 289 -18.10 -19.77 -16.65
N VAL A 290 -17.17 -18.82 -16.46
CA VAL A 290 -17.47 -17.47 -15.99
C VAL A 290 -17.59 -16.55 -17.22
N PRO A 291 -18.66 -15.74 -17.35
CA PRO A 291 -19.76 -15.55 -16.41
C PRO A 291 -20.97 -16.49 -16.64
N LYS A 292 -20.98 -17.32 -17.67
CA LYS A 292 -22.13 -18.07 -18.16
C LYS A 292 -22.78 -18.97 -17.11
N ASP A 293 -21.96 -19.71 -16.35
CA ASP A 293 -22.43 -20.66 -15.33
C ASP A 293 -22.30 -20.12 -13.91
N LEU A 294 -21.38 -19.19 -13.70
CA LEU A 294 -21.08 -18.54 -12.42
C LEU A 294 -20.61 -17.11 -12.66
N SER A 295 -21.24 -16.13 -12.04
CA SER A 295 -20.73 -14.76 -11.99
C SER A 295 -19.72 -14.61 -10.84
N VAL A 296 -18.65 -13.83 -11.05
CA VAL A 296 -17.65 -13.55 -10.03
C VAL A 296 -17.31 -12.07 -10.01
N ALA A 297 -17.32 -11.46 -8.83
CA ALA A 297 -16.89 -10.08 -8.62
C ALA A 297 -15.79 -9.99 -7.57
N GLY A 298 -14.90 -9.02 -7.74
CA GLY A 298 -13.78 -8.74 -6.84
C GLY A 298 -13.87 -7.38 -6.15
N PHE A 299 -12.74 -6.94 -5.62
CA PHE A 299 -12.56 -5.64 -4.97
C PHE A 299 -11.07 -5.28 -5.02
N ASP A 300 -10.69 -4.02 -5.21
CA ASP A 300 -9.38 -3.36 -5.28
C ASP A 300 -9.00 -2.85 -6.68
N ASP A 301 -9.49 -3.46 -7.75
CA ASP A 301 -9.07 -3.24 -9.14
C ASP A 301 -7.55 -3.33 -9.30
N THR A 302 -6.96 -4.39 -8.75
CA THR A 302 -5.54 -4.68 -8.88
C THR A 302 -5.21 -5.28 -10.25
N GLU A 303 -3.92 -5.44 -10.56
CA GLU A 303 -3.48 -5.97 -11.86
C GLU A 303 -4.08 -7.33 -12.19
N ILE A 304 -4.32 -8.19 -11.17
CA ILE A 304 -4.92 -9.51 -11.39
C ILE A 304 -6.34 -9.41 -11.98
N ALA A 305 -7.09 -8.34 -11.69
CA ALA A 305 -8.43 -8.15 -12.22
C ALA A 305 -8.46 -8.06 -13.77
N THR A 306 -7.36 -7.61 -14.37
CA THR A 306 -7.21 -7.48 -15.83
C THR A 306 -6.34 -8.58 -16.45
N ASN A 307 -5.53 -9.28 -15.65
CA ASN A 307 -4.59 -10.29 -16.15
C ASN A 307 -5.20 -11.70 -16.26
N ILE A 308 -6.40 -11.91 -15.70
CA ILE A 308 -7.14 -13.16 -15.84
C ILE A 308 -8.25 -13.04 -16.89
N TRP A 309 -8.77 -14.19 -17.32
CA TRP A 309 -9.90 -14.26 -18.23
C TRP A 309 -11.06 -15.07 -17.61
N PRO A 310 -12.31 -14.53 -17.62
CA PRO A 310 -12.66 -13.17 -18.04
C PRO A 310 -12.09 -12.12 -17.09
N GLN A 311 -11.95 -10.87 -17.56
CA GLN A 311 -11.54 -9.76 -16.70
C GLN A 311 -12.60 -9.51 -15.63
N LEU A 312 -12.16 -9.23 -14.39
CA LEU A 312 -13.05 -9.09 -13.24
C LEU A 312 -13.78 -7.76 -13.22
N THR A 313 -15.10 -7.82 -13.04
CA THR A 313 -15.89 -6.73 -12.48
C THR A 313 -15.50 -6.56 -11.03
N THR A 314 -15.16 -5.35 -10.61
CA THR A 314 -14.57 -5.07 -9.29
C THR A 314 -14.82 -3.64 -8.85
N ILE A 315 -14.58 -3.33 -7.58
CA ILE A 315 -14.50 -1.96 -7.08
C ILE A 315 -13.05 -1.47 -7.19
N ARG A 316 -12.87 -0.33 -7.85
CA ARG A 316 -11.59 0.41 -7.82
C ARG A 316 -11.49 1.21 -6.54
N GLN A 317 -10.66 0.74 -5.61
CA GLN A 317 -10.24 1.53 -4.47
C GLN A 317 -9.23 2.60 -4.91
N PRO A 318 -9.30 3.83 -4.37
CA PRO A 318 -8.30 4.87 -4.63
C PRO A 318 -7.01 4.65 -3.80
N ILE A 319 -6.44 3.42 -3.82
CA ILE A 319 -5.35 2.98 -2.92
C ILE A 319 -4.14 3.90 -3.02
N SER A 320 -3.71 4.22 -4.25
CA SER A 320 -2.56 5.12 -4.47
C SER A 320 -2.83 6.53 -3.96
N ASP A 321 -4.05 7.04 -4.17
CA ASP A 321 -4.44 8.36 -3.70
C ASP A 321 -4.60 8.41 -2.17
N MET A 322 -5.07 7.32 -1.54
CA MET A 322 -5.10 7.19 -0.09
C MET A 322 -3.70 7.27 0.51
N SER A 323 -2.74 6.56 -0.06
CA SER A 323 -1.34 6.60 0.37
C SER A 323 -0.71 7.97 0.15
N ALA A 324 -0.92 8.57 -1.02
CA ALA A 324 -0.42 9.92 -1.32
C ALA A 324 -1.04 10.98 -0.38
N ARG A 325 -2.32 10.84 -0.07
CA ARG A 325 -3.02 11.72 0.88
C ARG A 325 -2.48 11.54 2.30
N ALA A 326 -2.22 10.30 2.72
CA ALA A 326 -1.63 10.03 4.03
C ALA A 326 -0.24 10.66 4.20
N VAL A 327 0.60 10.62 3.16
CA VAL A 327 1.91 11.31 3.16
C VAL A 327 1.74 12.81 3.35
N LYS A 328 0.81 13.46 2.62
CA LYS A 328 0.56 14.90 2.72
C LYS A 328 0.02 15.29 4.09
N LEU A 329 -0.93 14.52 4.63
CA LEU A 329 -1.47 14.74 5.98
C LEU A 329 -0.41 14.61 7.07
N LEU A 330 0.43 13.57 6.98
CA LEU A 330 1.51 13.36 7.95
C LEU A 330 2.54 14.48 7.91
N ALA A 331 2.93 14.93 6.72
CA ALA A 331 3.86 16.04 6.56
C ALA A 331 3.27 17.36 7.12
N ALA A 332 2.01 17.65 6.84
CA ALA A 332 1.29 18.82 7.37
C ALA A 332 1.22 18.77 8.91
N GLN A 333 0.92 17.61 9.49
CA GLN A 333 0.90 17.40 10.94
C GLN A 333 2.28 17.68 11.57
N ILE A 334 3.35 17.12 11.00
CA ILE A 334 4.72 17.29 11.50
C ILE A 334 5.18 18.75 11.38
N HIS A 335 4.78 19.44 10.31
CA HIS A 335 5.15 20.85 10.11
C HIS A 335 4.24 21.84 10.85
N GLY A 336 3.18 21.36 11.52
CA GLY A 336 2.25 22.22 12.27
C GLY A 336 1.39 23.12 11.37
N GLU A 337 1.04 22.65 10.16
CA GLU A 337 0.20 23.38 9.23
C GLU A 337 -1.27 23.40 9.71
N GLU A 338 -1.91 24.57 9.73
CA GLU A 338 -3.28 24.73 10.27
C GLU A 338 -4.37 24.19 9.33
N ASP A 339 -4.08 24.07 8.02
CA ASP A 339 -5.08 23.73 6.98
C ASP A 339 -5.25 22.23 6.72
N MET A 340 -5.00 21.37 7.71
CA MET A 340 -5.22 19.93 7.59
C MET A 340 -6.69 19.55 7.33
N LYS A 341 -7.64 20.40 7.77
CA LYS A 341 -9.08 20.16 7.58
C LYS A 341 -9.54 20.26 6.12
N SER A 342 -8.78 20.94 5.26
CA SER A 342 -9.05 21.05 3.82
C SER A 342 -8.72 19.74 3.06
N LEU A 343 -7.94 18.86 3.66
CA LEU A 343 -7.56 17.60 3.06
C LEU A 343 -8.69 16.57 3.26
N LYS A 344 -9.41 16.23 2.18
CA LYS A 344 -10.47 15.20 2.17
C LYS A 344 -9.90 13.88 2.70
N ALA A 345 -10.44 13.38 3.81
CA ALA A 345 -9.99 12.14 4.46
C ALA A 345 -10.71 10.90 3.90
N ILE A 346 -11.93 11.07 3.38
CA ILE A 346 -12.71 10.01 2.72
C ILE A 346 -12.64 10.24 1.21
N LEU A 347 -12.15 9.24 0.49
CA LEU A 347 -11.96 9.28 -0.96
C LEU A 347 -13.07 8.48 -1.68
N ASP A 348 -13.36 8.87 -2.91
CA ASP A 348 -14.38 8.22 -3.71
C ASP A 348 -13.84 6.93 -4.33
N PHE A 349 -14.69 5.92 -4.48
CA PHE A 349 -14.44 4.66 -5.18
C PHE A 349 -15.16 4.65 -6.54
N GLU A 350 -14.91 3.63 -7.36
CA GLU A 350 -15.55 3.45 -8.66
C GLU A 350 -15.89 1.98 -8.90
N LEU A 351 -17.10 1.66 -9.33
CA LEU A 351 -17.44 0.34 -9.85
C LEU A 351 -16.89 0.19 -11.28
N ILE A 352 -16.08 -0.83 -11.48
CA ILE A 352 -15.49 -1.16 -12.78
C ILE A 352 -16.15 -2.39 -13.34
N GLU A 353 -17.04 -2.20 -14.29
CA GLU A 353 -17.72 -3.29 -15.01
C GLU A 353 -16.76 -3.93 -16.03
N ARG A 354 -16.72 -5.26 -16.05
CA ARG A 354 -15.95 -6.09 -17.00
C ARG A 354 -16.75 -7.35 -17.34
N ASP A 355 -16.07 -8.41 -17.76
CA ASP A 355 -16.69 -9.58 -18.41
C ASP A 355 -17.06 -10.72 -17.44
N SER A 356 -16.86 -10.56 -16.13
CA SER A 356 -17.02 -11.65 -15.15
C SER A 356 -18.43 -11.78 -14.54
N ILE A 357 -19.36 -10.88 -14.90
CA ILE A 357 -20.76 -10.93 -14.47
C ILE A 357 -21.66 -11.09 -15.69
N GLY A 358 -22.66 -11.97 -15.57
CA GLY A 358 -23.69 -12.23 -16.58
C GLY A 358 -24.99 -12.65 -15.92
N SER A 359 -26.02 -12.96 -16.69
CA SER A 359 -27.28 -13.46 -16.14
C SER A 359 -27.09 -14.83 -15.49
N PRO A 360 -27.82 -15.14 -14.39
CA PRO A 360 -27.76 -16.45 -13.76
C PRO A 360 -28.19 -17.56 -14.74
N ARG A 361 -27.49 -18.71 -14.66
CA ARG A 361 -27.91 -19.90 -15.42
C ARG A 361 -29.32 -20.29 -15.03
N SER A 362 -30.12 -20.67 -16.02
CA SER A 362 -31.41 -21.32 -15.78
C SER A 362 -31.15 -22.67 -15.12
N LEU A 363 -31.66 -22.91 -13.92
CA LEU A 363 -31.59 -24.18 -13.20
C LEU A 363 -32.56 -25.20 -13.80
#